data_2be860d4b9a2e93662fcc90cd51673a7
#
_entry.id   2be860d4b9a2e93662fcc90cd51673a7
#
_cell.length_a   1.000
_cell.length_b   1.000
_cell.length_c   1.000
_cell.angle_alpha   90.00
_cell.angle_beta   90.00
_cell.angle_gamma   90.00
#
_symmetry.space_group_name_H-M   'P 1'
#
loop_
_entity.id
_entity.type
_entity.pdbx_description
1 polymer ?
#
loop_
_entity_poly.entity_id
_entity_poly.type
_entity_poly.pdbx_seq_one_letter_code
_entity_poly.pdbx_strand_id
1 'polypeptide(L)'
;MAQNFFRALKDVALVINSSLEPGQVLRKITEQTAIALECKASTIRLLDSTGRFLLPSAAYGLSERYMRKGSVEARRSGMDSEVLAGRLIHLKDAAADGRFQYPESARNEGLVSVLSAPLMGDGKAIGLIRVYSSVEKDFTEDEQAFMEAVAAISAVAIANARLHEALRKNYELMAKHAYESVYED
;
A
#
# COMPACT_ATOMS: atom_id res chain seq x y z
N MET A 1 14.20 -16.10 -12.64
CA MET A 1 13.15 -15.37 -11.90
C MET A 1 13.63 -14.86 -10.54
N ALA A 2 14.19 -15.67 -9.65
CA ALA A 2 14.65 -15.21 -8.32
C ALA A 2 15.66 -14.03 -8.33
N GLN A 3 16.57 -13.97 -9.29
CA GLN A 3 17.51 -12.83 -9.43
C GLN A 3 16.80 -11.50 -9.73
N ASN A 4 15.63 -11.53 -10.35
CA ASN A 4 14.87 -10.33 -10.68
C ASN A 4 14.16 -9.74 -9.44
N PHE A 5 13.62 -10.61 -8.58
CA PHE A 5 12.99 -10.18 -7.32
C PHE A 5 13.99 -9.63 -6.32
N PHE A 6 15.18 -10.22 -6.21
CA PHE A 6 16.24 -9.68 -5.36
C PHE A 6 16.68 -8.27 -5.80
N ARG A 7 16.80 -8.05 -7.12
CA ARG A 7 17.11 -6.72 -7.66
C ARG A 7 16.00 -5.72 -7.36
N ALA A 8 14.73 -6.11 -7.58
CA ALA A 8 13.59 -5.25 -7.29
C ALA A 8 13.48 -4.90 -5.79
N LEU A 9 13.72 -5.85 -4.88
CA LEU A 9 13.78 -5.59 -3.44
C LEU A 9 14.90 -4.62 -3.07
N LYS A 10 16.09 -4.79 -3.66
CA LYS A 10 17.19 -3.84 -3.50
C LYS A 10 16.79 -2.44 -3.96
N ASP A 11 16.14 -2.32 -5.11
CA ASP A 11 15.72 -1.02 -5.66
C ASP A 11 14.65 -0.37 -4.77
N VAL A 12 13.69 -1.14 -4.25
CA VAL A 12 12.73 -0.68 -3.24
C VAL A 12 13.43 -0.18 -1.98
N ALA A 13 14.41 -0.93 -1.45
CA ALA A 13 15.16 -0.54 -0.26
C ALA A 13 15.97 0.75 -0.49
N LEU A 14 16.56 0.93 -1.66
CA LEU A 14 17.28 2.16 -2.03
C LEU A 14 16.33 3.36 -2.11
N VAL A 15 15.14 3.18 -2.67
CA VAL A 15 14.11 4.24 -2.77
C VAL A 15 13.68 4.71 -1.37
N ILE A 16 13.47 3.80 -0.43
CA ILE A 16 13.09 4.14 0.95
C ILE A 16 14.14 5.02 1.63
N ASN A 17 15.40 4.81 1.32
CA ASN A 17 16.50 5.58 1.92
C ASN A 17 16.88 6.85 1.14
N SER A 18 16.34 7.06 -0.05
CA SER A 18 16.79 8.14 -0.96
C SER A 18 15.92 9.39 -0.94
N SER A 19 14.67 9.33 -0.47
CA SER A 19 13.71 10.43 -0.53
C SER A 19 13.15 10.77 0.84
N LEU A 20 13.06 12.08 1.11
CA LEU A 20 12.38 12.61 2.30
C LEU A 20 10.87 12.74 2.10
N GLU A 21 10.36 12.58 0.88
CA GLU A 21 8.94 12.71 0.54
C GLU A 21 8.23 11.34 0.58
N PRO A 22 7.49 11.03 1.65
CA PRO A 22 6.85 9.72 1.83
C PRO A 22 5.95 9.29 0.66
N GLY A 23 5.21 10.25 0.09
CA GLY A 23 4.34 9.97 -1.04
C GLY A 23 5.09 9.55 -2.31
N GLN A 24 6.31 10.07 -2.53
CA GLN A 24 7.16 9.67 -3.65
C GLN A 24 7.71 8.26 -3.44
N VAL A 25 8.13 7.94 -2.21
CA VAL A 25 8.59 6.59 -1.84
C VAL A 25 7.49 5.57 -2.13
N LEU A 26 6.27 5.79 -1.63
CA LEU A 26 5.16 4.85 -1.84
C LEU A 26 4.79 4.69 -3.33
N ARG A 27 4.82 5.75 -4.12
CA ARG A 27 4.61 5.66 -5.58
C ARG A 27 5.68 4.80 -6.25
N LYS A 28 6.94 4.98 -5.90
CA LYS A 28 8.04 4.16 -6.44
C LYS A 28 7.91 2.69 -6.03
N ILE A 29 7.51 2.42 -4.80
CA ILE A 29 7.25 1.05 -4.34
C ILE A 29 6.15 0.41 -5.18
N THR A 30 5.01 1.10 -5.39
CA THR A 30 3.91 0.56 -6.21
C THR A 30 4.35 0.32 -7.66
N GLU A 31 5.10 1.24 -8.26
CA GLU A 31 5.64 1.09 -9.61
C GLU A 31 6.55 -0.14 -9.71
N GLN A 32 7.57 -0.24 -8.85
CA GLN A 32 8.54 -1.33 -8.88
C GLN A 32 7.88 -2.69 -8.60
N THR A 33 6.91 -2.73 -7.70
CA THR A 33 6.17 -3.96 -7.39
C THR A 33 5.36 -4.45 -8.59
N ALA A 34 4.65 -3.55 -9.27
CA ALA A 34 3.88 -3.91 -10.46
C ALA A 34 4.80 -4.42 -11.58
N ILE A 35 5.93 -3.75 -11.83
CA ILE A 35 6.90 -4.13 -12.87
C ILE A 35 7.53 -5.49 -12.55
N ALA A 36 7.99 -5.68 -11.31
CA ALA A 36 8.67 -6.92 -10.91
C ALA A 36 7.76 -8.16 -10.99
N LEU A 37 6.47 -8.00 -10.71
CA LEU A 37 5.46 -9.05 -10.81
C LEU A 37 4.77 -9.13 -12.18
N GLU A 38 5.23 -8.34 -13.16
CA GLU A 38 4.63 -8.26 -14.50
C GLU A 38 3.11 -8.03 -14.42
N CYS A 39 2.69 -7.16 -13.50
CA CYS A 39 1.31 -6.80 -13.26
C CYS A 39 0.96 -5.46 -13.92
N LYS A 40 -0.31 -5.30 -14.30
CA LYS A 40 -0.84 -4.06 -14.89
C LYS A 40 -0.75 -2.89 -13.92
N ALA A 41 -1.00 -3.13 -12.64
CA ALA A 41 -1.16 -2.05 -11.67
C ALA A 41 -0.80 -2.51 -10.24
N SER A 42 -0.55 -1.52 -9.38
CA SER A 42 -0.37 -1.73 -7.94
C SER A 42 -0.96 -0.57 -7.14
N THR A 43 -1.37 -0.84 -5.90
CA THR A 43 -1.81 0.19 -4.94
C THR A 43 -1.29 -0.09 -3.54
N ILE A 44 -1.05 1.00 -2.80
CA ILE A 44 -0.96 0.98 -1.33
C ILE A 44 -2.16 1.74 -0.79
N ARG A 45 -2.87 1.12 0.16
CA ARG A 45 -3.95 1.74 0.91
C ARG A 45 -3.67 1.62 2.40
N LEU A 46 -3.89 2.71 3.14
CA LEU A 46 -3.67 2.75 4.58
C LEU A 46 -5.02 2.89 5.30
N LEU A 47 -5.11 2.25 6.46
CA LEU A 47 -6.26 2.46 7.34
C LEU A 47 -6.28 3.91 7.83
N ASP A 48 -7.47 4.48 7.86
CA ASP A 48 -7.73 5.75 8.52
C ASP A 48 -7.58 5.62 10.05
N SER A 49 -7.63 6.74 10.76
CA SER A 49 -7.50 6.76 12.23
C SER A 49 -8.60 5.98 12.97
N THR A 50 -9.74 5.74 12.32
CA THR A 50 -10.85 4.96 12.88
C THR A 50 -10.74 3.47 12.62
N GLY A 51 -9.83 3.04 11.73
CA GLY A 51 -9.69 1.65 11.27
C GLY A 51 -10.86 1.16 10.40
N ARG A 52 -11.71 2.07 9.90
CA ARG A 52 -12.88 1.72 9.09
C ARG A 52 -12.63 1.76 7.60
N PHE A 53 -11.83 2.70 7.13
CA PHE A 53 -11.62 2.94 5.71
C PHE A 53 -10.19 2.73 5.30
N LEU A 54 -10.00 2.11 4.12
CA LEU A 54 -8.72 1.98 3.44
C LEU A 54 -8.56 3.14 2.46
N LEU A 55 -7.83 4.17 2.89
CA LEU A 55 -7.56 5.37 2.10
C LEU A 55 -6.45 5.13 1.07
N PRO A 56 -6.58 5.61 -0.16
CA PRO A 56 -5.53 5.48 -1.16
C PRO A 56 -4.32 6.33 -0.77
N SER A 57 -3.13 5.72 -0.73
CA SER A 57 -1.87 6.41 -0.41
C SER A 57 -0.93 6.46 -1.59
N ALA A 58 -0.89 5.42 -2.42
CA ALA A 58 -0.17 5.40 -3.69
C ALA A 58 -0.83 4.44 -4.66
N ALA A 59 -0.65 4.71 -5.97
CA ALA A 59 -1.11 3.85 -7.04
C ALA A 59 -0.18 3.98 -8.25
N TYR A 60 -0.08 2.88 -9.01
CA TYR A 60 0.57 2.80 -10.31
C TYR A 60 -0.33 2.02 -11.27
N GLY A 61 -0.43 2.45 -12.54
CA GLY A 61 -1.12 1.73 -13.60
C GLY A 61 -2.64 1.70 -13.52
N LEU A 62 -3.27 2.44 -12.61
CA LEU A 62 -4.72 2.57 -12.47
C LEU A 62 -5.22 3.92 -12.98
N SER A 63 -6.41 3.93 -13.60
CA SER A 63 -7.06 5.18 -14.02
C SER A 63 -7.60 5.98 -12.83
N GLU A 64 -7.72 7.31 -13.01
CA GLU A 64 -8.39 8.17 -12.03
C GLU A 64 -9.83 7.73 -11.75
N ARG A 65 -10.53 7.27 -12.79
CA ARG A 65 -11.88 6.73 -12.65
C ARG A 65 -11.94 5.58 -11.67
N TYR A 66 -11.01 4.62 -11.79
CA TYR A 66 -10.93 3.49 -10.87
C TYR A 66 -10.57 3.92 -9.45
N MET A 67 -9.68 4.89 -9.30
CA MET A 67 -9.30 5.42 -7.99
C MET A 67 -10.44 6.14 -7.29
N ARG A 68 -11.39 6.73 -8.05
CA ARG A 68 -12.58 7.42 -7.54
C ARG A 68 -13.82 6.53 -7.39
N LYS A 69 -13.70 5.19 -7.51
CA LYS A 69 -14.84 4.25 -7.48
C LYS A 69 -15.66 4.23 -6.17
N GLY A 70 -15.19 4.90 -5.13
CA GLY A 70 -15.83 4.97 -3.82
C GLY A 70 -14.91 4.58 -2.67
N SER A 71 -15.43 4.72 -1.47
CA SER A 71 -14.72 4.39 -0.24
C SER A 71 -14.55 2.89 -0.11
N VAL A 72 -13.35 2.43 0.25
CA VAL A 72 -13.09 1.03 0.56
C VAL A 72 -13.25 0.83 2.05
N GLU A 73 -14.38 0.25 2.43
CA GLU A 73 -14.64 -0.12 3.83
C GLU A 73 -13.92 -1.42 4.19
N ALA A 74 -13.02 -1.34 5.16
CA ALA A 74 -12.13 -2.44 5.55
C ALA A 74 -12.87 -3.74 5.91
N ARG A 75 -14.03 -3.62 6.56
CA ARG A 75 -14.83 -4.77 7.01
C ARG A 75 -15.90 -5.22 6.00
N ARG A 76 -16.18 -4.43 4.97
CA ARG A 76 -17.21 -4.74 3.99
C ARG A 76 -16.68 -5.62 2.85
N SER A 77 -15.41 -5.54 2.57
CA SER A 77 -14.72 -6.43 1.64
C SER A 77 -14.25 -7.68 2.40
N GLY A 78 -14.76 -8.84 2.04
CA GLY A 78 -14.32 -10.10 2.61
C GLY A 78 -12.81 -10.31 2.40
N MET A 79 -12.30 -9.99 1.20
CA MET A 79 -10.88 -10.04 0.90
C MET A 79 -10.05 -9.10 1.78
N ASP A 80 -10.48 -7.84 1.91
CA ASP A 80 -9.70 -6.85 2.67
C ASP A 80 -9.67 -7.18 4.17
N SER A 81 -10.79 -7.72 4.72
CA SER A 81 -10.84 -8.23 6.09
C SER A 81 -9.82 -9.34 6.34
N GLU A 82 -9.68 -10.26 5.39
CA GLU A 82 -8.72 -11.36 5.48
C GLU A 82 -7.28 -10.85 5.41
N VAL A 83 -6.99 -9.90 4.51
CA VAL A 83 -5.67 -9.27 4.41
C VAL A 83 -5.33 -8.52 5.70
N LEU A 84 -6.26 -7.75 6.24
CA LEU A 84 -6.05 -7.00 7.48
C LEU A 84 -5.95 -7.90 8.72
N ALA A 85 -6.40 -9.17 8.63
CA ALA A 85 -6.12 -10.20 9.62
C ALA A 85 -4.71 -10.80 9.51
N GLY A 86 -3.85 -10.26 8.63
CA GLY A 86 -2.46 -10.68 8.47
C GLY A 86 -2.22 -11.74 7.40
N ARG A 87 -3.19 -12.01 6.51
CA ARG A 87 -3.07 -13.04 5.46
C ARG A 87 -2.75 -12.43 4.11
N LEU A 88 -1.85 -13.05 3.38
CA LEU A 88 -1.69 -12.81 1.95
C LEU A 88 -2.87 -13.49 1.22
N ILE A 89 -3.57 -12.75 0.38
CA ILE A 89 -4.75 -13.23 -0.34
C ILE A 89 -4.56 -13.09 -1.85
N HIS A 90 -4.81 -14.17 -2.55
CA HIS A 90 -4.84 -14.24 -4.00
C HIS A 90 -6.27 -14.50 -4.51
N LEU A 91 -6.73 -13.71 -5.47
CA LEU A 91 -7.95 -13.95 -6.24
C LEU A 91 -7.58 -14.14 -7.72
N LYS A 92 -7.94 -15.29 -8.30
CA LYS A 92 -7.73 -15.56 -9.74
C LYS A 92 -8.59 -14.67 -10.61
N ASP A 93 -9.86 -14.49 -10.23
CA ASP A 93 -10.81 -13.59 -10.90
C ASP A 93 -11.52 -12.72 -9.86
N ALA A 94 -11.09 -11.47 -9.76
CA ALA A 94 -11.66 -10.50 -8.83
C ALA A 94 -13.11 -10.12 -9.16
N ALA A 95 -13.52 -10.27 -10.42
CA ALA A 95 -14.89 -9.95 -10.84
C ALA A 95 -15.86 -11.07 -10.53
N ALA A 96 -15.39 -12.32 -10.44
CA ALA A 96 -16.19 -13.49 -10.08
C ALA A 96 -16.15 -13.81 -8.57
N ASP A 97 -15.13 -13.37 -7.85
CA ASP A 97 -14.99 -13.62 -6.41
C ASP A 97 -15.86 -12.66 -5.61
N GLY A 98 -16.86 -13.19 -4.91
CA GLY A 98 -17.82 -12.42 -4.10
C GLY A 98 -17.20 -11.65 -2.91
N ARG A 99 -15.93 -11.89 -2.60
CA ARG A 99 -15.20 -11.15 -1.56
C ARG A 99 -14.65 -9.80 -2.04
N PHE A 100 -14.59 -9.59 -3.37
CA PHE A 100 -14.09 -8.34 -3.93
C PHE A 100 -15.20 -7.27 -3.95
N GLN A 101 -14.95 -6.12 -3.30
CA GLN A 101 -15.99 -5.10 -3.06
C GLN A 101 -16.50 -4.41 -4.33
N TYR A 102 -15.67 -4.25 -5.37
CA TYR A 102 -15.99 -3.51 -6.59
C TYR A 102 -15.72 -4.33 -7.87
N PRO A 103 -16.44 -5.46 -8.08
CA PRO A 103 -16.16 -6.36 -9.21
C PRO A 103 -16.38 -5.71 -10.58
N GLU A 104 -17.42 -4.91 -10.74
CA GLU A 104 -17.68 -4.21 -12.01
C GLU A 104 -16.63 -3.14 -12.31
N SER A 105 -16.18 -2.40 -11.30
CA SER A 105 -15.11 -1.43 -11.47
C SER A 105 -13.80 -2.11 -11.90
N ALA A 106 -13.49 -3.29 -11.33
CA ALA A 106 -12.32 -4.07 -11.72
C ALA A 106 -12.44 -4.54 -13.18
N ARG A 107 -13.59 -5.05 -13.57
CA ARG A 107 -13.85 -5.47 -14.96
C ARG A 107 -13.70 -4.31 -15.96
N ASN A 108 -14.28 -3.16 -15.65
CA ASN A 108 -14.19 -1.97 -16.50
C ASN A 108 -12.76 -1.40 -16.58
N GLU A 109 -11.95 -1.61 -15.56
CA GLU A 109 -10.53 -1.24 -15.52
C GLU A 109 -9.63 -2.30 -16.20
N GLY A 110 -10.19 -3.46 -16.56
CA GLY A 110 -9.43 -4.58 -17.12
C GLY A 110 -8.50 -5.23 -16.10
N LEU A 111 -8.99 -5.42 -14.87
CA LEU A 111 -8.30 -6.11 -13.79
C LEU A 111 -8.94 -7.49 -13.61
N VAL A 112 -8.13 -8.54 -13.67
CA VAL A 112 -8.58 -9.93 -13.57
C VAL A 112 -8.11 -10.55 -12.28
N SER A 113 -6.80 -10.79 -12.14
CA SER A 113 -6.26 -11.40 -10.91
C SER A 113 -5.71 -10.37 -9.95
N VAL A 114 -5.78 -10.68 -8.66
CA VAL A 114 -5.36 -9.79 -7.57
C VAL A 114 -4.53 -10.56 -6.56
N LEU A 115 -3.37 -10.02 -6.18
CA LEU A 115 -2.59 -10.47 -5.03
C LEU A 115 -2.48 -9.32 -4.03
N SER A 116 -2.81 -9.56 -2.77
CA SER A 116 -2.81 -8.53 -1.72
C SER A 116 -2.12 -9.02 -0.47
N ALA A 117 -1.20 -8.22 0.05
CA ALA A 117 -0.46 -8.48 1.28
C ALA A 117 -0.71 -7.40 2.34
N PRO A 118 -0.76 -7.75 3.64
CA PRO A 118 -0.91 -6.80 4.72
C PRO A 118 0.36 -5.98 4.94
N LEU A 119 0.21 -4.71 5.24
CA LEU A 119 1.26 -3.85 5.78
C LEU A 119 1.19 -3.93 7.30
N MET A 120 2.12 -4.68 7.91
CA MET A 120 2.11 -4.94 9.34
C MET A 120 2.99 -3.93 10.10
N GLY A 121 2.41 -3.23 11.06
CA GLY A 121 3.12 -2.35 11.99
C GLY A 121 2.70 -2.64 13.43
N ASP A 122 3.65 -2.83 14.33
CA ASP A 122 3.42 -3.12 15.76
C ASP A 122 2.43 -4.28 16.01
N GLY A 123 2.56 -5.35 15.22
CA GLY A 123 1.71 -6.55 15.33
C GLY A 123 0.29 -6.39 14.78
N LYS A 124 -0.05 -5.26 14.15
CA LYS A 124 -1.36 -5.00 13.54
C LYS A 124 -1.21 -4.55 12.09
N ALA A 125 -2.22 -4.84 11.27
CA ALA A 125 -2.25 -4.31 9.93
C ALA A 125 -2.55 -2.80 9.96
N ILE A 126 -1.67 -2.01 9.34
CA ILE A 126 -1.83 -0.55 9.15
C ILE A 126 -2.40 -0.21 7.77
N GLY A 127 -2.54 -1.20 6.92
CA GLY A 127 -3.01 -1.08 5.55
C GLY A 127 -2.71 -2.34 4.75
N LEU A 128 -2.70 -2.19 3.45
CA LEU A 128 -2.36 -3.26 2.51
C LEU A 128 -1.63 -2.72 1.27
N ILE A 129 -0.84 -3.60 0.65
CA ILE A 129 -0.34 -3.42 -0.71
C ILE A 129 -1.00 -4.46 -1.61
N ARG A 130 -1.31 -4.08 -2.85
CA ARG A 130 -2.04 -4.93 -3.80
C ARG A 130 -1.48 -4.75 -5.20
N VAL A 131 -1.37 -5.86 -5.94
CA VAL A 131 -1.11 -5.85 -7.39
C VAL A 131 -2.28 -6.41 -8.15
N TYR A 132 -2.43 -5.98 -9.41
CA TYR A 132 -3.51 -6.37 -10.29
C TYR A 132 -2.93 -6.82 -11.64
N SER A 133 -3.28 -8.03 -12.05
CA SER A 133 -3.02 -8.52 -13.40
C SER A 133 -4.21 -8.27 -14.32
N SER A 134 -3.94 -7.98 -15.58
CA SER A 134 -4.98 -7.86 -16.64
C SER A 134 -5.39 -9.19 -17.25
N VAL A 135 -4.76 -10.27 -16.83
CA VAL A 135 -5.05 -11.65 -17.23
C VAL A 135 -5.17 -12.53 -16.00
N GLU A 136 -5.79 -13.69 -16.17
CA GLU A 136 -5.77 -14.71 -15.13
C GLU A 136 -4.33 -15.13 -14.85
N LYS A 137 -3.91 -15.04 -13.60
CA LYS A 137 -2.55 -15.29 -13.15
C LYS A 137 -2.56 -16.09 -11.85
N ASP A 138 -1.87 -17.21 -11.86
CA ASP A 138 -1.50 -17.93 -10.65
C ASP A 138 -0.14 -17.42 -10.17
N PHE A 139 -0.15 -16.68 -9.07
CA PHE A 139 1.09 -16.18 -8.48
C PHE A 139 1.86 -17.32 -7.82
N THR A 140 3.11 -17.53 -8.25
CA THR A 140 4.03 -18.54 -7.71
C THR A 140 4.40 -18.24 -6.25
N GLU A 141 4.93 -19.22 -5.54
CA GLU A 141 5.43 -19.04 -4.16
C GLU A 141 6.51 -17.94 -4.09
N ASP A 142 7.40 -17.87 -5.07
CA ASP A 142 8.43 -16.81 -5.14
C ASP A 142 7.82 -15.41 -5.32
N GLU A 143 6.76 -15.28 -6.13
CA GLU A 143 6.04 -14.02 -6.33
C GLU A 143 5.28 -13.60 -5.06
N GLN A 144 4.69 -14.57 -4.36
CA GLN A 144 4.03 -14.35 -3.09
C GLN A 144 5.04 -13.92 -2.00
N ALA A 145 6.16 -14.62 -1.88
CA ALA A 145 7.24 -14.27 -0.96
C ALA A 145 7.82 -12.87 -1.26
N PHE A 146 8.01 -12.54 -2.54
CA PHE A 146 8.41 -11.19 -2.95
C PHE A 146 7.39 -10.14 -2.49
N MET A 147 6.10 -10.39 -2.69
CA MET A 147 5.03 -9.48 -2.28
C MET A 147 5.00 -9.25 -0.77
N GLU A 148 5.19 -10.31 0.04
CA GLU A 148 5.30 -10.22 1.50
C GLU A 148 6.53 -9.42 1.94
N ALA A 149 7.68 -9.63 1.29
CA ALA A 149 8.90 -8.87 1.56
C ALA A 149 8.73 -7.38 1.26
N VAL A 150 8.13 -7.04 0.11
CA VAL A 150 7.80 -5.65 -0.25
C VAL A 150 6.84 -5.04 0.76
N ALA A 151 5.81 -5.79 1.19
CA ALA A 151 4.86 -5.34 2.20
C ALA A 151 5.55 -5.02 3.53
N ALA A 152 6.45 -5.89 4.01
CA ALA A 152 7.20 -5.70 5.24
C ALA A 152 8.09 -4.45 5.19
N ILE A 153 8.85 -4.27 4.10
CA ILE A 153 9.72 -3.10 3.90
C ILE A 153 8.89 -1.81 3.80
N SER A 154 7.75 -1.87 3.10
CA SER A 154 6.84 -0.73 2.95
C SER A 154 6.24 -0.30 4.29
N ALA A 155 5.88 -1.25 5.16
CA ALA A 155 5.35 -0.94 6.49
C ALA A 155 6.38 -0.19 7.34
N VAL A 156 7.66 -0.58 7.30
CA VAL A 156 8.75 0.13 7.97
C VAL A 156 8.90 1.56 7.42
N ALA A 157 8.87 1.73 6.11
CA ALA A 157 8.95 3.05 5.48
C ALA A 157 7.81 3.98 5.92
N ILE A 158 6.59 3.44 5.98
CA ILE A 158 5.40 4.18 6.43
C ILE A 158 5.51 4.56 7.91
N ALA A 159 5.96 3.64 8.77
CA ALA A 159 6.16 3.91 10.20
C ALA A 159 7.20 5.01 10.42
N ASN A 160 8.34 4.94 9.73
CA ASN A 160 9.38 5.96 9.79
C ASN A 160 8.86 7.34 9.32
N ALA A 161 8.12 7.39 8.21
CA ALA A 161 7.56 8.62 7.69
C ALA A 161 6.56 9.27 8.68
N ARG A 162 5.70 8.48 9.32
CA ARG A 162 4.76 8.95 10.34
C ARG A 162 5.49 9.49 11.59
N LEU A 163 6.55 8.80 12.01
CA LEU A 163 7.36 9.25 13.14
C LEU A 163 8.04 10.60 12.85
N HIS A 164 8.64 10.73 11.68
CA HIS A 164 9.26 11.99 11.26
C HIS A 164 8.25 13.14 11.19
N GLU A 165 7.07 12.90 10.66
CA GLU A 165 6.00 13.92 10.60
C GLU A 165 5.53 14.33 12.00
N ALA A 166 5.36 13.38 12.91
CA ALA A 166 4.98 13.64 14.28
C ALA A 166 6.04 14.47 15.03
N LEU A 167 7.32 14.11 14.87
CA LEU A 167 8.44 14.86 15.45
C LEU A 167 8.50 16.29 14.91
N ARG A 168 8.35 16.47 13.60
CA ARG A 168 8.34 17.80 12.97
C ARG A 168 7.22 18.67 13.53
N LYS A 169 5.99 18.14 13.60
CA LYS A 169 4.83 18.86 14.16
C LYS A 169 5.06 19.27 15.62
N ASN A 170 5.61 18.36 16.43
CA ASN A 170 5.96 18.69 17.81
C ASN A 170 7.01 19.79 17.91
N TYR A 171 8.03 19.75 17.05
CA TYR A 171 9.07 20.78 17.02
C TYR A 171 8.51 22.16 16.63
N GLU A 172 7.62 22.21 15.64
CA GLU A 172 6.94 23.44 15.20
C GLU A 172 6.06 24.02 16.32
N LEU A 173 5.34 23.17 17.06
CA LEU A 173 4.52 23.59 18.21
C LEU A 173 5.39 24.14 19.34
N MET A 174 6.49 23.46 19.69
CA MET A 174 7.42 23.93 20.73
C MET A 174 8.07 25.25 20.34
N ALA A 175 8.49 25.41 19.09
CA ALA A 175 9.07 26.67 18.61
C ALA A 175 8.06 27.82 18.66
N LYS A 176 6.78 27.56 18.31
CA LYS A 176 5.72 28.55 18.41
C LYS A 176 5.48 29.00 19.85
N HIS A 177 5.35 28.07 20.79
CA HIS A 177 5.17 28.40 22.22
C HIS A 177 6.37 29.15 22.81
N ALA A 178 7.60 28.77 22.43
CA ALA A 178 8.79 29.50 22.88
C ALA A 178 8.81 30.95 22.37
N TYR A 179 8.34 31.17 21.14
CA TYR A 179 8.24 32.52 20.57
C TYR A 179 7.16 33.36 21.29
N GLU A 180 5.96 32.80 21.48
CA GLU A 180 4.84 33.46 22.17
C GLU A 180 5.20 33.86 23.59
N SER A 181 5.91 32.99 24.35
CA SER A 181 6.35 33.30 25.74
C SER A 181 7.40 34.40 25.87
N VAL A 182 8.08 34.76 24.78
CA VAL A 182 9.11 35.83 24.79
C VAL A 182 8.53 37.22 24.47
N TYR A 183 7.38 37.26 23.81
CA TYR A 183 6.80 38.50 23.28
C TYR A 183 5.41 38.89 23.86
N GLU A 184 4.90 38.13 24.86
CA GLU A 184 3.67 38.46 25.60
C GLU A 184 3.92 39.10 26.98
N ASP A 185 5.16 39.50 27.33
CA ASP A 185 5.54 40.36 28.43
C ASP A 185 5.83 41.79 27.86
#